data_53e9838ddae94d26175cbfbf21ffb127
#
_entry.id   53e9838ddae94d26175cbfbf21ffb127
#
_cell.length_a   1.000
_cell.length_b   1.000
_cell.length_c   1.000
_cell.angle_alpha   90.00
_cell.angle_beta   90.00
_cell.angle_gamma   90.00
#
_symmetry.space_group_name_H-M   'P 1'
#
loop_
_entity.id
_entity.type
_entity.pdbx_description
1 polymer ?
#
loop_
_entity_poly.entity_id
_entity_poly.type
_entity_poly.pdbx_seq_one_letter_code
_entity_poly.pdbx_strand_id
1 'polypeptide(L)'
;MSRRSKPERRIPSADPIYNSVDVSKFINRVMRRGKKSLAERIFYSTINNIAERTNENGLEVFQKALTNATPLLEVKARRIGGSTYQVPIDVKPDRGFALASSWIIAAAKNRGGKSFVEKLTNELLDASNGNGAACKKREDTHRMAEANKAFAHYRY
;
A
#
# COMPACT_ATOMS: atom_id res chain seq x y z
N MET A 1 -3.62 -9.66 -25.71
CA MET A 1 -4.77 -9.34 -24.82
C MET A 1 -5.96 -10.19 -25.26
N SER A 2 -6.67 -10.81 -24.29
CA SER A 2 -7.89 -11.57 -24.59
C SER A 2 -9.00 -10.62 -25.04
N ARG A 3 -9.56 -10.83 -26.23
CA ARG A 3 -10.69 -10.02 -26.75
C ARG A 3 -12.06 -10.56 -26.32
N ARG A 4 -12.16 -11.84 -25.96
CA ARG A 4 -13.44 -12.53 -25.72
C ARG A 4 -13.78 -12.72 -24.25
N SER A 5 -12.79 -12.79 -23.36
CA SER A 5 -13.04 -12.97 -21.94
C SER A 5 -11.98 -12.24 -21.10
N LYS A 6 -12.38 -11.73 -19.93
CA LYS A 6 -11.42 -11.29 -18.92
C LYS A 6 -10.98 -12.52 -18.13
N PRO A 7 -9.68 -12.82 -18.03
CA PRO A 7 -9.22 -13.91 -17.18
C PRO A 7 -9.60 -13.61 -15.72
N GLU A 8 -9.99 -14.65 -14.99
CA GLU A 8 -10.25 -14.53 -13.57
C GLU A 8 -8.99 -14.10 -12.82
N ARG A 9 -9.18 -13.21 -11.83
CA ARG A 9 -8.07 -12.78 -10.99
C ARG A 9 -7.64 -13.92 -10.10
N ARG A 10 -6.36 -14.28 -10.16
CA ARG A 10 -5.77 -15.22 -9.20
C ARG A 10 -5.64 -14.55 -7.85
N ILE A 11 -6.41 -15.01 -6.88
CA ILE A 11 -6.29 -14.59 -5.47
C ILE A 11 -5.22 -15.49 -4.84
N PRO A 12 -4.17 -14.95 -4.19
CA PRO A 12 -3.20 -15.77 -3.50
C PRO A 12 -3.86 -16.50 -2.32
N SER A 13 -3.36 -17.67 -1.99
CA SER A 13 -3.75 -18.37 -0.76
C SER A 13 -3.44 -17.51 0.47
N ALA A 14 -4.21 -17.71 1.53
CA ALA A 14 -3.92 -17.06 2.81
C ALA A 14 -2.53 -17.46 3.32
N ASP A 15 -1.92 -16.56 4.07
CA ASP A 15 -0.63 -16.81 4.71
C ASP A 15 -0.75 -17.95 5.74
N PRO A 16 0.19 -18.91 5.79
CA PRO A 16 0.08 -20.06 6.68
C PRO A 16 0.19 -19.72 8.17
N ILE A 17 0.86 -18.63 8.54
CA ILE A 17 1.07 -18.23 9.95
C ILE A 17 -0.09 -17.36 10.45
N TYR A 18 -0.48 -16.35 9.68
CA TYR A 18 -1.49 -15.38 10.08
C TYR A 18 -2.87 -15.63 9.46
N ASN A 19 -3.01 -16.65 8.61
CA ASN A 19 -4.25 -17.02 7.89
C ASN A 19 -4.91 -15.79 7.21
N SER A 20 -4.09 -14.89 6.66
CA SER A 20 -4.53 -13.62 6.06
C SER A 20 -4.10 -13.53 4.59
N VAL A 21 -5.07 -13.25 3.72
CA VAL A 21 -4.83 -13.01 2.29
C VAL A 21 -4.07 -11.69 2.07
N ASP A 22 -4.31 -10.69 2.91
CA ASP A 22 -3.66 -9.38 2.78
C ASP A 22 -2.17 -9.45 3.15
N VAL A 23 -1.81 -10.31 4.12
CA VAL A 23 -0.40 -10.64 4.41
C VAL A 23 0.26 -11.26 3.18
N SER A 24 -0.36 -12.28 2.58
CA SER A 24 0.16 -12.90 1.34
C SER A 24 0.31 -11.90 0.20
N LYS A 25 -0.67 -11.01 -0.01
CA LYS A 25 -0.60 -9.94 -1.02
C LYS A 25 0.57 -8.97 -0.73
N PHE A 26 0.78 -8.63 0.54
CA PHE A 26 1.87 -7.72 0.95
C PHE A 26 3.24 -8.38 0.74
N ILE A 27 3.42 -9.63 1.17
CA ILE A 27 4.65 -10.41 0.96
C ILE A 27 4.98 -10.51 -0.53
N ASN A 28 3.99 -10.77 -1.38
CA ASN A 28 4.17 -10.81 -2.84
C ASN A 28 4.64 -9.46 -3.41
N ARG A 29 4.30 -8.33 -2.77
CA ARG A 29 4.83 -7.01 -3.17
C ARG A 29 6.24 -6.73 -2.67
N VAL A 30 6.59 -7.23 -1.50
CA VAL A 30 7.96 -7.15 -0.97
C VAL A 30 8.90 -7.99 -1.82
N MET A 31 8.40 -9.12 -2.32
CA MET A 31 9.18 -10.09 -3.11
C MET A 31 9.83 -9.43 -4.33
N ARG A 32 11.11 -9.75 -4.56
CA ARG A 32 11.87 -9.38 -5.76
C ARG A 32 12.48 -10.62 -6.40
N ARG A 33 12.50 -10.65 -7.73
CA ARG A 33 13.12 -11.75 -8.52
C ARG A 33 12.62 -13.15 -8.12
N GLY A 34 11.37 -13.27 -7.68
CA GLY A 34 10.76 -14.54 -7.30
C GLY A 34 11.24 -15.13 -5.95
N LYS A 35 12.06 -14.41 -5.17
CA LYS A 35 12.58 -14.90 -3.89
C LYS A 35 11.51 -14.79 -2.79
N LYS A 36 10.51 -15.69 -2.81
CA LYS A 36 9.35 -15.64 -1.91
C LYS A 36 9.73 -15.92 -0.47
N SER A 37 10.50 -16.98 -0.22
CA SER A 37 10.94 -17.35 1.14
C SER A 37 11.72 -16.24 1.85
N LEU A 38 12.51 -15.47 1.09
CA LEU A 38 13.20 -14.31 1.64
C LEU A 38 12.21 -13.20 2.03
N ALA A 39 11.21 -12.95 1.19
CA ALA A 39 10.18 -11.93 1.47
C ALA A 39 9.32 -12.31 2.68
N GLU A 40 8.97 -13.58 2.84
CA GLU A 40 8.29 -14.12 4.01
C GLU A 40 9.12 -13.92 5.29
N ARG A 41 10.39 -14.30 5.25
CA ARG A 41 11.31 -14.09 6.39
C ARG A 41 11.42 -12.62 6.78
N ILE A 42 11.55 -11.73 5.80
CA ILE A 42 11.59 -10.27 6.05
C ILE A 42 10.31 -9.82 6.73
N PHE A 43 9.15 -10.23 6.24
CA PHE A 43 7.85 -9.84 6.80
C PHE A 43 7.69 -10.35 8.22
N TYR A 44 7.92 -11.64 8.47
CA TYR A 44 7.76 -12.22 9.81
C TYR A 44 8.72 -11.60 10.83
N SER A 45 9.99 -11.40 10.44
CA SER A 45 10.94 -10.70 11.31
C SER A 45 10.50 -9.26 11.60
N THR A 46 9.88 -8.58 10.62
CA THR A 46 9.34 -7.23 10.80
C THR A 46 8.20 -7.22 11.82
N ILE A 47 7.24 -8.15 11.70
CA ILE A 47 6.09 -8.25 12.63
C ILE A 47 6.56 -8.60 14.05
N ASN A 48 7.52 -9.52 14.19
CA ASN A 48 8.09 -9.83 15.50
C ASN A 48 8.79 -8.62 16.13
N ASN A 49 9.60 -7.89 15.35
CA ASN A 49 10.24 -6.66 15.85
C ASN A 49 9.22 -5.57 16.25
N ILE A 50 8.09 -5.48 15.56
CA ILE A 50 7.00 -4.58 15.95
C ILE A 50 6.42 -5.01 17.30
N ALA A 51 6.09 -6.30 17.43
CA ALA A 51 5.51 -6.84 18.65
C ALA A 51 6.45 -6.64 19.88
N GLU A 52 7.76 -6.88 19.71
CA GLU A 52 8.77 -6.66 20.76
C GLU A 52 8.89 -5.18 21.17
N ARG A 53 8.72 -4.24 20.23
CA ARG A 53 8.87 -2.80 20.53
C ARG A 53 7.62 -2.15 21.09
N THR A 54 6.44 -2.62 20.69
CA THR A 54 5.16 -2.02 21.10
C THR A 54 4.46 -2.78 22.21
N ASN A 55 4.86 -4.03 22.48
CA ASN A 55 4.12 -4.98 23.33
C ASN A 55 2.66 -5.20 22.85
N GLU A 56 2.37 -4.91 21.58
CA GLU A 56 1.08 -5.08 20.94
C GLU A 56 1.15 -6.23 19.90
N ASN A 57 -0.02 -6.66 19.43
CA ASN A 57 -0.08 -7.61 18.30
C ASN A 57 0.47 -6.95 17.02
N GLY A 58 1.63 -7.40 16.57
CA GLY A 58 2.29 -6.84 15.38
C GLY A 58 1.44 -6.89 14.12
N LEU A 59 0.50 -7.86 14.01
CA LEU A 59 -0.43 -7.94 12.87
C LEU A 59 -1.47 -6.80 12.92
N GLU A 60 -1.97 -6.45 14.09
CA GLU A 60 -2.92 -5.34 14.25
C GLU A 60 -2.26 -4.00 13.93
N VAL A 61 -1.03 -3.80 14.38
CA VAL A 61 -0.22 -2.62 14.03
C VAL A 61 -0.01 -2.53 12.51
N PHE A 62 0.28 -3.65 11.84
CA PHE A 62 0.40 -3.73 10.39
C PHE A 62 -0.91 -3.37 9.68
N GLN A 63 -2.05 -3.89 10.13
CA GLN A 63 -3.36 -3.58 9.55
C GLN A 63 -3.72 -2.10 9.73
N LYS A 64 -3.45 -1.55 10.92
CA LYS A 64 -3.63 -0.12 11.21
C LYS A 64 -2.75 0.76 10.33
N ALA A 65 -1.49 0.38 10.12
CA ALA A 65 -0.59 1.08 9.22
C ALA A 65 -1.10 1.08 7.77
N LEU A 66 -1.59 -0.06 7.27
CA LEU A 66 -2.19 -0.17 5.94
C LEU A 66 -3.43 0.72 5.81
N THR A 67 -4.32 0.69 6.79
CA THR A 67 -5.54 1.51 6.81
C THR A 67 -5.18 3.00 6.78
N ASN A 68 -4.23 3.42 7.62
CA ASN A 68 -3.76 4.80 7.66
C ASN A 68 -3.08 5.27 6.36
N ALA A 69 -2.41 4.37 5.64
CA ALA A 69 -1.76 4.70 4.37
C ALA A 69 -2.71 4.58 3.15
N THR A 70 -3.91 3.99 3.32
CA THR A 70 -4.84 3.77 2.21
C THR A 70 -5.53 5.07 1.81
N PRO A 71 -5.43 5.49 0.53
CA PRO A 71 -6.12 6.67 0.04
C PRO A 71 -7.58 6.37 -0.29
N LEU A 72 -8.47 7.32 -0.05
CA LEU A 72 -9.88 7.28 -0.45
C LEU A 72 -10.08 7.82 -1.88
N LEU A 73 -9.24 8.78 -2.27
CA LEU A 73 -9.28 9.44 -3.58
C LEU A 73 -7.93 9.34 -4.28
N GLU A 74 -7.95 9.17 -5.59
CA GLU A 74 -6.77 9.34 -6.46
C GLU A 74 -7.12 10.25 -7.64
N VAL A 75 -6.10 10.81 -8.27
CA VAL A 75 -6.26 11.67 -9.45
C VAL A 75 -5.87 10.88 -10.69
N LYS A 76 -6.72 10.89 -11.71
CA LYS A 76 -6.43 10.31 -13.03
C LYS A 76 -6.47 11.35 -14.12
N ALA A 77 -5.46 11.33 -14.97
CA ALA A 77 -5.44 12.16 -16.17
C ALA A 77 -6.47 11.64 -17.19
N ARG A 78 -7.37 12.51 -17.63
CA ARG A 78 -8.32 12.26 -18.72
C ARG A 78 -8.15 13.32 -19.81
N ARG A 79 -8.14 12.89 -21.05
CA ARG A 79 -8.07 13.77 -22.21
C ARG A 79 -9.47 14.09 -22.72
N ILE A 80 -9.82 15.38 -22.71
CA ILE A 80 -11.13 15.88 -23.12
C ILE A 80 -10.90 17.07 -24.05
N GLY A 81 -11.42 16.99 -25.28
CA GLY A 81 -11.30 18.09 -26.26
C GLY A 81 -9.85 18.49 -26.57
N GLY A 82 -8.89 17.56 -26.50
CA GLY A 82 -7.47 17.84 -26.72
C GLY A 82 -6.66 18.27 -25.49
N SER A 83 -7.31 18.72 -24.43
CA SER A 83 -6.68 19.07 -23.15
C SER A 83 -6.70 17.92 -22.15
N THR A 84 -5.68 17.85 -21.30
CA THR A 84 -5.56 16.81 -20.25
C THR A 84 -5.97 17.41 -18.91
N TYR A 85 -7.01 16.82 -18.32
CA TYR A 85 -7.52 17.20 -17.01
C TYR A 85 -7.18 16.14 -15.96
N GLN A 86 -6.85 16.58 -14.76
CA GLN A 86 -6.64 15.70 -13.61
C GLN A 86 -7.98 15.51 -12.88
N VAL A 87 -8.59 14.34 -13.05
CA VAL A 87 -9.93 14.05 -12.52
C VAL A 87 -9.83 13.24 -11.25
N PRO A 88 -10.38 13.72 -10.10
CA PRO A 88 -10.42 12.95 -8.87
C PRO A 88 -11.44 11.81 -8.99
N ILE A 89 -11.03 10.61 -8.58
CA ILE A 89 -11.87 9.41 -8.58
C ILE A 89 -11.73 8.66 -7.25
N ASP A 90 -12.80 7.96 -6.87
CA ASP A 90 -12.81 7.11 -5.69
C ASP A 90 -11.93 5.88 -5.91
N VAL A 91 -11.19 5.50 -4.89
CA VAL A 91 -10.27 4.37 -4.94
C VAL A 91 -10.99 3.10 -4.47
N LYS A 92 -11.06 2.08 -5.34
CA LYS A 92 -11.59 0.76 -4.97
C LYS A 92 -10.71 0.10 -3.91
N PRO A 93 -11.26 -0.73 -2.98
CA PRO A 93 -10.50 -1.35 -1.89
C PRO A 93 -9.21 -2.07 -2.33
N ASP A 94 -9.28 -2.90 -3.37
CA ASP A 94 -8.09 -3.60 -3.91
C ASP A 94 -7.01 -2.64 -4.42
N ARG A 95 -7.42 -1.53 -5.01
CA ARG A 95 -6.52 -0.48 -5.49
C ARG A 95 -5.91 0.29 -4.32
N GLY A 96 -6.72 0.61 -3.30
CA GLY A 96 -6.28 1.27 -2.08
C GLY A 96 -5.21 0.47 -1.37
N PHE A 97 -5.46 -0.83 -1.14
CA PHE A 97 -4.47 -1.74 -0.59
C PHE A 97 -3.18 -1.79 -1.43
N ALA A 98 -3.35 -1.78 -2.76
CA ALA A 98 -2.22 -1.79 -3.67
C ALA A 98 -1.34 -0.55 -3.55
N LEU A 99 -1.95 0.62 -3.46
CA LEU A 99 -1.26 1.90 -3.31
C LEU A 99 -0.57 1.99 -1.94
N ALA A 100 -1.31 1.73 -0.85
CA ALA A 100 -0.79 1.76 0.51
C ALA A 100 0.44 0.85 0.68
N SER A 101 0.34 -0.41 0.26
CA SER A 101 1.44 -1.36 0.32
C SER A 101 2.66 -0.88 -0.48
N SER A 102 2.43 -0.34 -1.68
CA SER A 102 3.50 0.19 -2.53
C SER A 102 4.20 1.40 -1.90
N TRP A 103 3.43 2.32 -1.31
CA TRP A 103 3.97 3.51 -0.65
C TRP A 103 4.75 3.17 0.61
N ILE A 104 4.25 2.26 1.45
CA ILE A 104 4.97 1.78 2.64
C ILE A 104 6.31 1.14 2.24
N ILE A 105 6.31 0.26 1.24
CA ILE A 105 7.53 -0.39 0.77
C ILE A 105 8.52 0.61 0.16
N ALA A 106 8.04 1.58 -0.61
CA ALA A 106 8.87 2.64 -1.18
C ALA A 106 9.45 3.56 -0.10
N ALA A 107 8.63 3.97 0.86
CA ALA A 107 9.04 4.77 2.01
C ALA A 107 10.09 4.04 2.85
N ALA A 108 9.86 2.76 3.18
CA ALA A 108 10.83 1.94 3.89
C ALA A 108 12.18 1.83 3.17
N LYS A 109 12.20 1.71 1.84
CA LYS A 109 13.45 1.66 1.05
C LYS A 109 14.27 2.94 1.16
N ASN A 110 13.59 4.08 1.23
CA ASN A 110 14.24 5.41 1.27
C ASN A 110 14.71 5.79 2.68
N ARG A 111 14.31 5.03 3.73
CA ARG A 111 14.79 5.27 5.09
C ARG A 111 16.26 4.88 5.24
N GLY A 112 16.96 5.58 6.12
CA GLY A 112 18.23 5.14 6.67
C GLY A 112 18.06 3.89 7.56
N GLY A 113 19.09 3.09 7.72
CA GLY A 113 19.10 1.89 8.57
C GLY A 113 19.95 0.77 7.98
N LYS A 114 20.33 -0.20 8.81
CA LYS A 114 21.25 -1.28 8.43
C LYS A 114 20.58 -2.36 7.60
N SER A 115 19.32 -2.71 7.91
CA SER A 115 18.59 -3.78 7.24
C SER A 115 17.23 -3.32 6.73
N PHE A 116 16.69 -4.00 5.71
CA PHE A 116 15.36 -3.69 5.22
C PHE A 116 14.26 -4.05 6.24
N VAL A 117 14.49 -5.05 7.09
CA VAL A 117 13.60 -5.41 8.21
C VAL A 117 13.44 -4.21 9.15
N GLU A 118 14.55 -3.62 9.60
CA GLU A 118 14.54 -2.45 10.48
C GLU A 118 13.83 -1.24 9.85
N LYS A 119 14.14 -0.96 8.59
CA LYS A 119 13.53 0.13 7.82
C LYS A 119 12.02 -0.05 7.70
N LEU A 120 11.56 -1.27 7.40
CA LEU A 120 10.16 -1.60 7.26
C LEU A 120 9.43 -1.56 8.61
N THR A 121 10.07 -2.05 9.69
CA THR A 121 9.55 -1.94 11.07
C THR A 121 9.28 -0.49 11.43
N ASN A 122 10.27 0.39 11.23
CA ASN A 122 10.15 1.81 11.57
C ASN A 122 9.07 2.51 10.74
N GLU A 123 8.95 2.20 9.44
CA GLU A 123 7.90 2.79 8.60
C GLU A 123 6.51 2.33 9.00
N LEU A 124 6.33 1.04 9.35
CA LEU A 124 5.04 0.51 9.79
C LEU A 124 4.62 1.09 11.15
N LEU A 125 5.55 1.27 12.07
CA LEU A 125 5.30 1.92 13.36
C LEU A 125 4.85 3.38 13.18
N ASP A 126 5.56 4.15 12.36
CA ASP A 126 5.18 5.52 12.08
C ASP A 126 3.83 5.59 11.36
N ALA A 127 3.59 4.73 10.37
CA ALA A 127 2.34 4.69 9.64
C ALA A 127 1.16 4.26 10.53
N SER A 128 1.36 3.37 11.50
CA SER A 128 0.32 3.00 12.47
C SER A 128 -0.11 4.18 13.36
N ASN A 129 0.80 5.11 13.61
CA ASN A 129 0.55 6.35 14.34
C ASN A 129 0.08 7.50 13.43
N GLY A 130 -0.21 7.24 12.15
CA GLY A 130 -0.65 8.24 11.20
C GLY A 130 0.49 9.11 10.61
N ASN A 131 1.73 8.81 10.97
CA ASN A 131 2.93 9.53 10.55
C ASN A 131 3.67 8.76 9.43
N GLY A 132 4.86 9.25 9.07
CA GLY A 132 5.71 8.58 8.08
C GLY A 132 5.48 9.03 6.64
N ALA A 133 6.40 8.62 5.77
CA ALA A 133 6.40 9.06 4.39
C ALA A 133 5.24 8.46 3.56
N ALA A 134 4.76 7.28 3.94
CA ALA A 134 3.60 6.64 3.30
C ALA A 134 2.31 7.42 3.59
N CYS A 135 2.07 7.83 4.85
CA CYS A 135 0.91 8.65 5.23
C CYS A 135 0.98 10.04 4.58
N LYS A 136 2.15 10.67 4.56
CA LYS A 136 2.35 11.93 3.85
C LYS A 136 2.00 11.81 2.35
N LYS A 137 2.37 10.70 1.71
CA LYS A 137 2.01 10.45 0.31
C LYS A 137 0.50 10.34 0.10
N ARG A 138 -0.23 9.72 1.03
CA ARG A 138 -1.70 9.70 1.04
C ARG A 138 -2.26 11.12 1.12
N GLU A 139 -1.76 11.93 2.06
CA GLU A 139 -2.22 13.32 2.25
C GLU A 139 -1.97 14.17 1.02
N ASP A 140 -0.79 14.07 0.41
CA ASP A 140 -0.46 14.77 -0.84
C ASP A 140 -1.42 14.36 -1.97
N THR A 141 -1.76 13.05 -2.05
CA THR A 141 -2.72 12.55 -3.04
C THR A 141 -4.13 13.11 -2.79
N HIS A 142 -4.59 13.15 -1.54
CA HIS A 142 -5.88 13.75 -1.17
C HIS A 142 -5.89 15.26 -1.45
N ARG A 143 -4.81 15.98 -1.13
CA ARG A 143 -4.67 17.43 -1.42
C ARG A 143 -4.74 17.70 -2.92
N MET A 144 -4.07 16.87 -3.74
CA MET A 144 -4.18 16.98 -5.20
C MET A 144 -5.59 16.71 -5.70
N ALA A 145 -6.28 15.71 -5.12
CA ALA A 145 -7.66 15.40 -5.48
C ALA A 145 -8.62 16.54 -5.12
N GLU A 146 -8.43 17.15 -3.97
CA GLU A 146 -9.21 18.31 -3.52
C GLU A 146 -8.98 19.55 -4.39
N ALA A 147 -7.73 19.85 -4.71
CA ALA A 147 -7.39 20.97 -5.62
C ALA A 147 -8.02 20.80 -7.01
N ASN A 148 -8.25 19.58 -7.46
CA ASN A 148 -8.87 19.26 -8.75
C ASN A 148 -10.38 18.94 -8.65
N LYS A 149 -11.01 19.20 -7.51
CA LYS A 149 -12.43 18.89 -7.26
C LYS A 149 -13.38 19.49 -8.31
N ALA A 150 -13.03 20.64 -8.88
CA ALA A 150 -13.80 21.28 -9.95
C ALA A 150 -13.98 20.38 -11.18
N PHE A 151 -13.05 19.46 -11.44
CA PHE A 151 -13.09 18.54 -12.57
C PHE A 151 -13.76 17.18 -12.26
N ALA A 152 -14.37 17.03 -11.08
CA ALA A 152 -15.03 15.80 -10.67
C ALA A 152 -16.18 15.38 -11.59
N HIS A 153 -16.83 16.33 -12.28
CA HIS A 153 -17.89 16.06 -13.24
C HIS A 153 -17.41 15.33 -14.50
N TYR A 154 -16.11 15.24 -14.74
CA TYR A 154 -15.49 14.47 -15.83
C TYR A 154 -15.22 13.01 -15.48
N ARG A 155 -15.83 12.47 -14.43
CA ARG A 155 -15.64 11.07 -13.97
C ARG A 155 -16.10 10.01 -14.97
N TYR A 156 -16.98 10.35 -15.91
CA TYR A 156 -17.61 9.43 -16.88
C TYR A 156 -16.73 9.03 -18.04
#